data_3ccb1bcbbcafd28f2abbb33da6c4a25f
#
_entry.id   3ccb1bcbbcafd28f2abbb33da6c4a25f
#
_cell.length_a   1.000
_cell.length_b   1.000
_cell.length_c   1.000
_cell.angle_alpha   90.00
_cell.angle_beta   90.00
_cell.angle_gamma   90.00
#
_symmetry.space_group_name_H-M   'P 1'
#
loop_
_entity.id
_entity.type
_entity.pdbx_description
1 polymer ?
#
loop_
_entity_poly.entity_id
_entity_poly.type
_entity_poly.pdbx_seq_one_letter_code
_entity_poly.pdbx_strand_id
1 'polypeptide(L)'
;MKFSWRILVLWTLPALVIGFFLWQGAFAAAPADMGKNTASTRMTYGRFLEYLNDGRLTSVDLYDGGRTAIVEAVDPDLDNRIQRLRVDLPSNAPELISQLRKANISFDTHPARNDGAIWGFLGNLIFPILLIAGLFFLFRRSSNIPGGPGQAMNFGKSRARFQMEAKTGIKFDDVAGIEEAKEELEEVVTFLKQPERFTAVGARIPKGVLLVGPPGTGKTLLAKAIAGEAGVPFFSISGSEFVEMFVGVGASRVRDLFKKAKENAPCLIFIDEIDAVGRQRGAGIGGGNDEREQTLNQLLTEMDGFEGNTGIIIIAATNRPDVLDSALLRPGRFDRQVMVDAPDLKGRVAILEVHARNKKIAPEVSLEAIARRTPGFTGADLANLLNEGAILTARRRKDAITMLEINDAVDRVVAGMEGTPLVDSKSKRLIAYHEIGHGIIGTLVPDHDPVQKVTLVPRGQARGLTWFTPSEDSGLVSRSQLLARIKGALGGRAAEEVIFGDSEITTGAGGDLQQVTGLARQMVTRFGMSDLGPLSLESQSGEVFLGRDWTSRSEYSEEIASRIDAQVRSIVAHCYEEACQIMRQNREVVDRLVDLLIEKETIDGEEFRQIVAEYTEVPEKEQFVPTL
;
A
#
# COMPACT_ATOMS: atom_id res chain seq x y z
N MET A 1 32.04 -26.15 -7.38
CA MET A 1 32.15 -24.92 -6.57
C MET A 1 33.02 -23.91 -7.30
N LYS A 2 32.45 -22.91 -7.96
CA LYS A 2 33.22 -21.81 -8.56
C LYS A 2 33.50 -20.77 -7.48
N PHE A 3 34.71 -20.80 -6.95
CA PHE A 3 35.18 -19.83 -5.98
C PHE A 3 35.15 -18.43 -6.64
N SER A 4 34.25 -17.55 -6.15
CA SER A 4 34.12 -16.23 -6.74
C SER A 4 35.28 -15.35 -6.27
N TRP A 5 36.10 -14.90 -7.20
CA TRP A 5 37.23 -14.00 -7.00
C TRP A 5 36.88 -12.72 -6.23
N ARG A 6 35.58 -12.40 -6.19
CA ARG A 6 35.02 -11.28 -5.43
C ARG A 6 35.14 -11.41 -3.91
N ILE A 7 35.02 -12.64 -3.39
CA ILE A 7 35.16 -12.93 -1.96
C ILE A 7 36.64 -12.80 -1.56
N LEU A 8 37.55 -13.21 -2.44
CA LEU A 8 38.99 -13.13 -2.19
C LEU A 8 39.47 -11.67 -2.11
N VAL A 9 38.99 -10.78 -2.99
CA VAL A 9 39.30 -9.33 -2.97
C VAL A 9 38.67 -8.63 -1.75
N LEU A 10 37.51 -9.06 -1.31
CA LEU A 10 36.81 -8.47 -0.15
C LEU A 10 37.55 -8.75 1.17
N TRP A 11 38.24 -9.88 1.28
CA TRP A 11 39.00 -10.27 2.48
C TRP A 11 40.49 -9.93 2.42
N THR A 12 41.06 -9.81 1.23
CA THR A 12 42.48 -9.43 1.09
C THR A 12 42.75 -7.96 1.36
N LEU A 13 41.81 -7.07 1.05
CA LEU A 13 41.95 -5.62 1.27
C LEU A 13 41.98 -5.25 2.77
N PRO A 14 41.07 -5.72 3.62
CA PRO A 14 41.16 -5.55 5.07
C PRO A 14 42.40 -6.21 5.68
N ALA A 15 42.78 -7.40 5.18
CA ALA A 15 43.97 -8.09 5.67
C ALA A 15 45.25 -7.32 5.35
N LEU A 16 45.36 -6.68 4.18
CA LEU A 16 46.49 -5.82 3.81
C LEU A 16 46.51 -4.53 4.65
N VAL A 17 45.34 -3.94 4.95
CA VAL A 17 45.25 -2.75 5.82
C VAL A 17 45.66 -3.11 7.25
N ILE A 18 45.18 -4.22 7.78
CA ILE A 18 45.54 -4.70 9.12
C ILE A 18 47.04 -5.07 9.16
N GLY A 19 47.56 -5.76 8.12
CA GLY A 19 48.96 -6.09 7.99
C GLY A 19 49.86 -4.85 7.94
N PHE A 20 49.41 -3.78 7.27
CA PHE A 20 50.13 -2.51 7.21
C PHE A 20 50.14 -1.79 8.57
N PHE A 21 49.03 -1.76 9.31
CA PHE A 21 49.00 -1.19 10.66
C PHE A 21 49.84 -2.00 11.65
N LEU A 22 49.83 -3.33 11.54
CA LEU A 22 50.70 -4.19 12.35
C LEU A 22 52.19 -4.00 11.99
N TRP A 23 52.49 -3.80 10.72
CA TRP A 23 53.85 -3.49 10.25
C TRP A 23 54.35 -2.12 10.72
N GLN A 24 53.49 -1.06 10.64
CA GLN A 24 53.80 0.25 11.22
C GLN A 24 53.97 0.17 12.74
N GLY A 25 53.12 -0.58 13.44
CA GLY A 25 53.24 -0.80 14.87
C GLY A 25 54.55 -1.52 15.27
N ALA A 26 55.01 -2.47 14.47
CA ALA A 26 56.26 -3.20 14.67
C ALA A 26 57.49 -2.31 14.44
N PHE A 27 57.44 -1.36 13.48
CA PHE A 27 58.55 -0.42 13.24
C PHE A 27 58.55 0.78 14.20
N ALA A 28 57.38 1.17 14.78
CA ALA A 28 57.32 2.18 15.81
C ALA A 28 57.82 1.68 17.18
N ALA A 29 58.00 0.38 17.35
CA ALA A 29 58.43 -0.25 18.59
C ALA A 29 59.93 -0.70 18.54
N ALA A 30 60.69 -0.36 17.50
CA ALA A 30 62.12 -0.61 17.52
C ALA A 30 62.84 0.51 18.28
N PRO A 31 63.43 0.26 19.45
CA PRO A 31 64.26 1.26 20.12
C PRO A 31 65.54 1.47 19.25
N ALA A 32 65.87 2.75 19.01
CA ALA A 32 67.13 3.12 18.37
C ALA A 32 68.28 2.44 19.10
N ASP A 33 69.09 1.70 18.37
CA ASP A 33 70.27 0.96 18.82
C ASP A 33 71.29 1.98 19.43
N MET A 34 71.16 2.22 20.72
CA MET A 34 72.21 2.91 21.46
C MET A 34 73.25 1.88 21.82
N GLY A 35 74.42 2.05 21.25
CA GLY A 35 75.63 1.29 21.33
C GLY A 35 75.76 0.23 22.42
N LYS A 36 76.08 -0.96 22.00
CA LYS A 36 76.33 -2.14 22.84
C LYS A 36 77.22 -1.80 24.02
N ASN A 37 76.75 -2.15 25.20
CA ASN A 37 77.35 -2.29 26.50
C ASN A 37 77.01 -1.18 27.51
N THR A 38 76.14 -1.50 28.35
CA THR A 38 75.99 -1.40 29.81
C THR A 38 74.57 -1.08 30.20
N ALA A 39 73.99 -1.87 31.11
CA ALA A 39 72.69 -1.68 31.68
C ALA A 39 72.60 -0.30 32.40
N SER A 40 71.92 0.68 31.81
CA SER A 40 71.70 1.97 32.43
C SER A 40 70.47 1.87 33.35
N THR A 41 70.69 1.93 34.64
CA THR A 41 69.62 2.05 35.60
C THR A 41 68.95 3.44 35.48
N ARG A 42 67.64 3.49 35.47
CA ARG A 42 66.90 4.76 35.34
C ARG A 42 66.88 5.49 36.68
N MET A 43 67.23 6.78 36.68
CA MET A 43 67.21 7.66 37.87
C MET A 43 66.11 8.71 37.69
N THR A 44 65.40 9.04 38.78
CA THR A 44 64.41 10.11 38.80
C THR A 44 65.08 11.48 38.79
N TYR A 45 64.44 12.48 38.21
CA TYR A 45 64.96 13.85 38.13
C TYR A 45 65.24 14.46 39.52
N GLY A 46 64.39 14.19 40.54
CA GLY A 46 64.62 14.63 41.90
C GLY A 46 65.96 14.10 42.48
N ARG A 47 66.21 12.79 42.30
CA ARG A 47 67.45 12.15 42.77
C ARG A 47 68.67 12.61 41.97
N PHE A 48 68.50 12.98 40.73
CA PHE A 48 69.56 13.61 39.93
C PHE A 48 69.94 14.99 40.50
N LEU A 49 69.00 15.82 40.94
CA LEU A 49 69.27 17.12 41.57
C LEU A 49 69.96 16.96 42.93
N GLU A 50 69.65 15.93 43.70
CA GLU A 50 70.35 15.61 44.93
C GLU A 50 71.82 15.26 44.64
N TYR A 51 72.07 14.40 43.69
CA TYR A 51 73.43 14.01 43.27
C TYR A 51 74.22 15.20 42.68
N LEU A 52 73.54 16.14 42.02
CA LEU A 52 74.12 17.38 41.54
C LEU A 52 74.60 18.28 42.70
N ASN A 53 73.72 18.45 43.69
CA ASN A 53 74.02 19.30 44.88
C ASN A 53 75.10 18.69 45.78
N ASP A 54 75.12 17.38 45.88
CA ASP A 54 76.11 16.62 46.65
C ASP A 54 77.50 16.47 45.98
N GLY A 55 77.63 16.99 44.72
CA GLY A 55 78.89 16.93 43.99
C GLY A 55 79.29 15.51 43.52
N ARG A 56 78.30 14.60 43.39
CA ARG A 56 78.52 13.17 43.06
C ARG A 56 78.46 12.89 41.55
N LEU A 57 78.22 13.89 40.73
CA LEU A 57 78.17 13.76 39.26
C LEU A 57 79.52 14.06 38.66
N THR A 58 79.95 13.21 37.74
CA THR A 58 81.27 13.34 37.05
C THR A 58 81.09 13.93 35.67
N SER A 59 80.07 13.48 34.94
CA SER A 59 79.76 14.00 33.59
C SER A 59 78.27 13.90 33.31
N VAL A 60 77.74 14.77 32.38
CA VAL A 60 76.36 14.80 31.96
C VAL A 60 76.28 15.00 30.46
N ASP A 61 75.79 13.99 29.72
CA ASP A 61 75.57 14.06 28.28
C ASP A 61 74.07 14.27 28.00
N LEU A 62 73.71 15.36 27.30
CA LEU A 62 72.36 15.71 26.95
C LEU A 62 71.97 15.26 25.54
N TYR A 63 70.90 14.51 25.42
CA TYR A 63 70.35 13.97 24.20
C TYR A 63 68.96 14.54 23.90
N ASP A 64 68.46 14.36 22.71
CA ASP A 64 67.09 14.71 22.27
C ASP A 64 66.70 16.18 22.54
N GLY A 65 67.65 17.08 22.27
CA GLY A 65 67.41 18.50 22.51
C GLY A 65 67.29 18.86 23.98
N GLY A 66 67.92 18.06 24.85
CA GLY A 66 67.94 18.33 26.31
C GLY A 66 66.77 17.69 27.09
N ARG A 67 66.09 16.73 26.50
CA ARG A 67 65.01 15.97 27.18
C ARG A 67 65.50 14.73 27.93
N THR A 68 66.63 14.20 27.54
CA THR A 68 67.21 13.02 28.17
C THR A 68 68.65 13.31 28.51
N ALA A 69 69.07 13.02 29.71
CA ALA A 69 70.47 13.07 30.13
C ALA A 69 70.99 11.66 30.45
N ILE A 70 72.20 11.38 30.03
CA ILE A 70 72.96 10.26 30.54
C ILE A 70 73.99 10.84 31.46
N VAL A 71 73.96 10.43 32.72
CA VAL A 71 74.81 10.98 33.78
C VAL A 71 75.73 9.91 34.33
N GLU A 72 76.99 10.26 34.53
CA GLU A 72 77.95 9.43 35.26
C GLU A 72 78.01 9.92 36.70
N ALA A 73 77.59 9.05 37.62
CA ALA A 73 77.54 9.36 39.05
C ALA A 73 78.31 8.34 39.89
N VAL A 74 78.91 8.78 40.95
CA VAL A 74 79.55 7.94 41.93
C VAL A 74 78.57 7.57 43.03
N ASP A 75 78.28 6.28 43.19
CA ASP A 75 77.34 5.80 44.21
C ASP A 75 78.12 5.25 45.44
N PRO A 76 77.92 5.83 46.61
CA PRO A 76 78.59 5.38 47.80
C PRO A 76 78.11 4.03 48.35
N ASP A 77 76.90 3.62 47.99
CA ASP A 77 76.31 2.34 48.41
C ASP A 77 76.86 1.14 47.57
N LEU A 78 77.70 1.40 46.51
CA LEU A 78 78.27 0.44 45.59
C LEU A 78 79.80 0.61 45.42
N ASP A 79 80.60 0.64 46.53
CA ASP A 79 82.01 0.73 46.57
C ASP A 79 82.68 1.83 45.66
N ASN A 80 82.04 3.01 45.63
CA ASN A 80 82.54 4.17 44.82
C ASN A 80 82.71 3.92 43.33
N ARG A 81 81.94 3.03 42.72
CA ARG A 81 82.00 2.77 41.26
C ARG A 81 81.22 3.81 40.50
N ILE A 82 81.72 4.26 39.39
CA ILE A 82 81.07 5.14 38.46
C ILE A 82 79.96 4.35 37.72
N GLN A 83 78.72 4.79 37.85
CA GLN A 83 77.61 4.22 37.11
C GLN A 83 77.05 5.20 36.09
N ARG A 84 76.64 4.68 34.91
CA ARG A 84 75.90 5.45 33.92
C ARG A 84 74.42 5.29 34.14
N LEU A 85 73.76 6.44 34.40
CA LEU A 85 72.36 6.49 34.74
C LEU A 85 71.61 7.38 33.73
N ARG A 86 70.41 6.94 33.34
CA ARG A 86 69.56 7.70 32.43
C ARG A 86 68.54 8.50 33.24
N VAL A 87 68.43 9.79 32.94
CA VAL A 87 67.48 10.73 33.57
C VAL A 87 66.64 11.39 32.48
N ASP A 88 65.31 11.36 32.64
CA ASP A 88 64.40 12.12 31.78
C ASP A 88 64.27 13.52 32.38
N LEU A 89 64.64 14.54 31.60
CA LEU A 89 64.62 15.94 32.02
C LEU A 89 63.31 16.61 31.62
N PRO A 90 62.78 17.55 32.43
CA PRO A 90 61.62 18.36 32.01
C PRO A 90 62.00 19.24 30.83
N SER A 91 61.06 19.35 29.84
CA SER A 91 61.26 20.18 28.67
C SER A 91 61.48 21.64 29.02
N ASN A 92 62.59 22.26 28.56
CA ASN A 92 63.03 23.61 28.87
C ASN A 92 63.49 23.81 30.32
N ALA A 93 64.66 23.29 30.67
CA ALA A 93 65.31 23.59 31.95
C ALA A 93 66.60 24.45 31.72
N PRO A 94 66.49 25.74 31.35
CA PRO A 94 67.65 26.62 31.22
C PRO A 94 68.41 26.82 32.53
N GLU A 95 67.73 26.64 33.64
CA GLU A 95 68.33 26.70 34.98
C GLU A 95 69.29 25.53 35.24
N LEU A 96 69.03 24.37 34.69
CA LEU A 96 69.85 23.18 34.84
C LEU A 96 71.27 23.40 34.27
N ILE A 97 71.38 24.03 33.09
CA ILE A 97 72.69 24.34 32.47
C ILE A 97 73.45 25.34 33.35
N SER A 98 72.77 26.29 33.95
CA SER A 98 73.40 27.24 34.89
C SER A 98 73.88 26.58 36.20
N GLN A 99 73.15 25.57 36.68
CA GLN A 99 73.49 24.77 37.87
C GLN A 99 74.68 23.84 37.57
N LEU A 100 74.69 23.17 36.42
CA LEU A 100 75.84 22.33 35.99
C LEU A 100 77.13 23.13 35.85
N ARG A 101 77.06 24.38 35.34
CA ARG A 101 78.20 25.30 35.27
C ARG A 101 78.67 25.74 36.66
N LYS A 102 77.77 26.04 37.58
CA LYS A 102 78.10 26.42 38.97
C LYS A 102 78.75 25.27 39.70
N ALA A 103 78.32 24.04 39.47
CA ALA A 103 78.88 22.84 40.08
C ALA A 103 80.18 22.34 39.39
N ASN A 104 80.66 23.02 38.34
CA ASN A 104 81.88 22.74 37.60
C ASN A 104 81.94 21.30 37.00
N ILE A 105 80.74 20.79 36.56
CA ILE A 105 80.57 19.46 35.96
C ILE A 105 80.70 19.59 34.46
N SER A 106 81.45 18.67 33.84
CA SER A 106 81.55 18.63 32.37
C SER A 106 80.29 18.11 31.75
N PHE A 107 79.73 18.86 30.81
CA PHE A 107 78.51 18.43 30.07
C PHE A 107 78.68 18.65 28.59
N ASP A 108 78.12 17.74 27.78
CA ASP A 108 78.06 17.83 26.31
C ASP A 108 76.65 17.68 25.78
N THR A 109 76.36 18.24 24.57
CA THR A 109 75.02 18.21 23.96
C THR A 109 75.13 17.53 22.60
N HIS A 110 74.36 16.47 22.45
CA HIS A 110 74.30 15.72 21.18
C HIS A 110 73.02 16.12 20.41
N PRO A 111 73.14 16.51 19.10
CA PRO A 111 72.01 16.83 18.28
C PRO A 111 71.14 15.62 18.01
N ALA A 112 69.80 15.81 17.90
CA ALA A 112 68.88 14.77 17.48
C ALA A 112 69.19 14.35 16.03
N ARG A 113 69.45 13.07 15.81
CA ARG A 113 69.74 12.49 14.50
C ARG A 113 68.47 12.36 13.71
N ASN A 114 68.30 13.17 12.66
CA ASN A 114 67.09 13.25 11.81
C ASN A 114 67.19 12.36 10.56
N ASP A 115 67.88 11.24 10.61
CA ASP A 115 68.12 10.37 9.45
C ASP A 115 66.91 9.59 8.94
N GLY A 116 65.73 9.63 9.66
CA GLY A 116 64.51 8.93 9.28
C GLY A 116 63.42 9.75 8.59
N ALA A 117 63.53 11.08 8.57
CA ALA A 117 62.42 11.95 8.14
C ALA A 117 62.10 11.84 6.63
N ILE A 118 63.10 11.62 5.78
CA ILE A 118 62.90 11.55 4.31
C ILE A 118 62.24 10.22 3.91
N TRP A 119 62.64 9.12 4.51
CA TRP A 119 62.01 7.81 4.26
C TRP A 119 60.64 7.67 4.88
N GLY A 120 60.38 8.30 6.03
CA GLY A 120 59.05 8.37 6.65
C GLY A 120 58.07 9.22 5.82
N PHE A 121 58.53 10.31 5.23
CA PHE A 121 57.72 11.17 4.38
C PHE A 121 57.37 10.50 3.03
N LEU A 122 58.34 9.82 2.39
CA LEU A 122 58.12 9.02 1.17
C LEU A 122 57.18 7.83 1.42
N GLY A 123 57.33 7.12 2.54
CA GLY A 123 56.46 6.02 2.94
C GLY A 123 55.00 6.45 3.17
N ASN A 124 54.81 7.61 3.80
CA ASN A 124 53.48 8.18 4.04
C ASN A 124 52.82 8.71 2.75
N LEU A 125 53.55 9.05 1.71
CA LEU A 125 53.01 9.54 0.43
C LEU A 125 52.68 8.39 -0.55
N ILE A 126 53.41 7.31 -0.52
CA ILE A 126 53.20 6.14 -1.40
C ILE A 126 51.86 5.47 -1.11
N PHE A 127 51.46 5.36 0.17
CA PHE A 127 50.23 4.69 0.54
C PHE A 127 48.95 5.44 0.07
N PRO A 128 48.77 6.76 0.30
CA PRO A 128 47.61 7.50 -0.24
C PRO A 128 47.61 7.53 -1.77
N ILE A 129 48.79 7.58 -2.44
CA ILE A 129 48.86 7.53 -3.91
C ILE A 129 48.40 6.16 -4.43
N LEU A 130 48.82 5.05 -3.82
CA LEU A 130 48.37 3.71 -4.16
C LEU A 130 46.88 3.51 -3.84
N LEU A 131 46.39 4.10 -2.74
CA LEU A 131 44.98 4.04 -2.36
C LEU A 131 44.11 4.81 -3.35
N ILE A 132 44.55 6.02 -3.76
CA ILE A 132 43.85 6.84 -4.77
C ILE A 132 43.91 6.13 -6.14
N ALA A 133 45.07 5.58 -6.53
CA ALA A 133 45.21 4.80 -7.77
C ALA A 133 44.34 3.53 -7.74
N GLY A 134 44.29 2.82 -6.61
CA GLY A 134 43.45 1.65 -6.41
C GLY A 134 41.97 1.99 -6.46
N LEU A 135 41.54 3.07 -5.78
CA LEU A 135 40.17 3.62 -5.84
C LEU A 135 39.82 4.06 -7.26
N PHE A 136 40.73 4.77 -7.94
CA PHE A 136 40.53 5.18 -9.34
C PHE A 136 40.40 3.97 -10.28
N PHE A 137 41.22 2.94 -10.09
CA PHE A 137 41.14 1.69 -10.87
C PHE A 137 39.84 0.92 -10.55
N LEU A 138 39.42 0.86 -9.29
CA LEU A 138 38.14 0.31 -8.87
C LEU A 138 36.97 1.10 -9.44
N PHE A 139 37.01 2.42 -9.42
CA PHE A 139 36.00 3.28 -10.03
C PHE A 139 35.91 3.08 -11.55
N ARG A 140 37.06 3.04 -12.24
CA ARG A 140 37.13 2.82 -13.68
C ARG A 140 36.65 1.41 -14.08
N ARG A 141 36.89 0.41 -13.25
CA ARG A 141 36.39 -0.96 -13.47
C ARG A 141 34.91 -1.12 -13.10
N SER A 142 34.45 -0.38 -12.11
CA SER A 142 33.07 -0.39 -11.65
C SER A 142 32.09 0.34 -12.61
N SER A 143 32.59 1.25 -13.44
CA SER A 143 31.79 1.92 -14.47
C SER A 143 31.32 1.00 -15.61
N ASN A 144 31.92 -0.16 -15.76
CA ASN A 144 31.58 -1.16 -16.80
C ASN A 144 30.84 -2.40 -16.25
N ILE A 145 30.44 -2.41 -14.97
CA ILE A 145 29.68 -3.53 -14.38
C ILE A 145 28.21 -3.09 -14.31
N PRO A 146 27.22 -3.86 -14.84
CA PRO A 146 25.81 -3.60 -14.63
C PRO A 146 25.51 -3.64 -13.11
N GLY A 147 25.24 -2.47 -12.50
CA GLY A 147 25.01 -2.31 -11.05
C GLY A 147 26.07 -1.52 -10.27
N GLY A 148 27.03 -0.86 -10.93
CA GLY A 148 28.06 -0.03 -10.28
C GLY A 148 27.58 1.39 -9.91
N PRO A 149 28.38 2.17 -9.12
CA PRO A 149 28.02 3.53 -8.65
C PRO A 149 27.65 4.52 -9.75
N GLY A 150 28.05 4.26 -11.01
CA GLY A 150 27.62 5.04 -12.18
C GLY A 150 26.14 4.88 -12.51
N GLN A 151 25.48 3.80 -12.06
CA GLN A 151 24.02 3.68 -12.13
C GLN A 151 23.33 4.49 -11.04
N ALA A 152 23.93 4.69 -9.88
CA ALA A 152 23.37 5.57 -8.85
C ALA A 152 23.26 7.02 -9.34
N MET A 153 24.15 7.49 -10.18
CA MET A 153 24.04 8.81 -10.86
C MET A 153 23.07 8.79 -12.05
N ASN A 154 22.75 7.61 -12.60
CA ASN A 154 21.71 7.44 -13.63
C ASN A 154 20.32 7.11 -13.05
N PHE A 155 20.17 6.93 -11.73
CA PHE A 155 18.85 6.80 -11.09
C PHE A 155 17.98 8.05 -11.29
N GLY A 156 18.57 9.23 -11.43
CA GLY A 156 17.86 10.45 -11.83
C GLY A 156 17.40 10.47 -13.29
N LYS A 157 17.85 9.51 -14.12
CA LYS A 157 17.40 9.28 -15.49
C LYS A 157 16.69 7.92 -15.59
N SER A 158 15.81 7.60 -14.64
CA SER A 158 14.91 6.49 -14.77
C SER A 158 14.03 6.75 -16.00
N ARG A 159 14.26 5.97 -17.07
CA ARG A 159 13.37 5.99 -18.23
C ARG A 159 12.00 5.56 -17.72
N ALA A 160 11.09 6.52 -17.58
CA ALA A 160 9.71 6.22 -17.27
C ALA A 160 9.24 5.13 -18.25
N ARG A 161 8.83 3.98 -17.73
CA ARG A 161 8.20 2.92 -18.51
C ARG A 161 6.71 3.24 -18.61
N PHE A 162 6.35 4.37 -19.23
CA PHE A 162 4.97 4.52 -19.63
C PHE A 162 4.73 3.66 -20.85
N GLN A 163 3.58 3.02 -20.88
CA GLN A 163 3.15 2.23 -22.01
C GLN A 163 2.66 3.19 -23.10
N MET A 164 3.32 3.18 -24.23
CA MET A 164 2.86 3.87 -25.42
C MET A 164 2.25 2.83 -26.35
N GLU A 165 0.95 2.86 -26.51
CA GLU A 165 0.25 2.10 -27.53
C GLU A 165 0.01 3.04 -28.73
N ALA A 166 0.72 2.83 -29.81
CA ALA A 166 0.59 3.66 -31.03
C ALA A 166 -0.82 3.59 -31.61
N LYS A 167 -1.54 2.47 -31.42
CA LYS A 167 -2.97 2.30 -31.70
C LYS A 167 -3.52 1.27 -30.72
N THR A 168 -4.54 1.64 -29.98
CA THR A 168 -5.32 0.68 -29.20
C THR A 168 -6.27 -0.03 -30.14
N GLY A 169 -6.38 -1.37 -30.02
CA GLY A 169 -7.36 -2.13 -30.80
C GLY A 169 -8.77 -2.07 -30.24
N ILE A 170 -8.98 -1.36 -29.12
CA ILE A 170 -10.23 -1.30 -28.37
C ILE A 170 -11.06 -0.13 -28.88
N LYS A 171 -12.37 -0.35 -29.11
CA LYS A 171 -13.33 0.66 -29.55
C LYS A 171 -14.50 0.77 -28.57
N PHE A 172 -15.40 1.74 -28.82
CA PHE A 172 -16.61 1.92 -28.01
C PHE A 172 -17.55 0.69 -28.04
N ASP A 173 -17.50 -0.12 -29.08
CA ASP A 173 -18.25 -1.38 -29.19
C ASP A 173 -17.76 -2.45 -28.19
N ASP A 174 -16.55 -2.31 -27.67
CA ASP A 174 -15.98 -3.20 -26.66
C ASP A 174 -16.26 -2.73 -25.22
N VAL A 175 -16.86 -1.56 -25.07
CA VAL A 175 -17.24 -0.96 -23.79
C VAL A 175 -18.76 -0.94 -23.72
N ALA A 176 -19.32 -1.48 -22.66
CA ALA A 176 -20.78 -1.56 -22.46
C ALA A 176 -21.16 -1.15 -21.02
N GLY A 177 -22.41 -0.77 -20.83
CA GLY A 177 -22.99 -0.51 -19.51
C GLY A 177 -22.64 0.83 -18.89
N ILE A 178 -22.07 1.76 -19.67
CA ILE A 178 -21.72 3.13 -19.27
C ILE A 178 -22.04 4.10 -20.41
N GLU A 179 -23.25 3.99 -20.97
CA GLU A 179 -23.62 4.73 -22.18
C GLU A 179 -23.60 6.24 -21.97
N GLU A 180 -24.03 6.74 -20.81
CA GLU A 180 -24.00 8.16 -20.46
C GLU A 180 -22.56 8.70 -20.48
N ALA A 181 -21.63 7.96 -19.89
CA ALA A 181 -20.22 8.34 -19.92
C ALA A 181 -19.62 8.29 -21.33
N LYS A 182 -20.08 7.37 -22.20
CA LYS A 182 -19.66 7.34 -23.60
C LYS A 182 -20.16 8.56 -24.37
N GLU A 183 -21.44 8.90 -24.24
CA GLU A 183 -22.04 10.07 -24.90
C GLU A 183 -21.30 11.34 -24.51
N GLU A 184 -21.01 11.53 -23.22
CA GLU A 184 -20.28 12.70 -22.73
C GLU A 184 -18.85 12.79 -23.29
N LEU A 185 -18.21 11.64 -23.53
CA LEU A 185 -16.85 11.55 -24.06
C LEU A 185 -16.76 11.48 -25.57
N GLU A 186 -17.87 11.37 -26.28
CA GLU A 186 -17.90 11.39 -27.75
C GLU A 186 -17.44 12.75 -28.32
N GLU A 187 -17.68 13.83 -27.56
CA GLU A 187 -17.11 15.14 -27.89
C GLU A 187 -15.57 15.13 -27.90
N VAL A 188 -14.96 14.43 -26.94
CA VAL A 188 -13.49 14.30 -26.83
C VAL A 188 -12.95 13.54 -28.04
N VAL A 189 -13.61 12.47 -28.44
CA VAL A 189 -13.25 11.71 -29.67
C VAL A 189 -13.37 12.57 -30.91
N THR A 190 -14.47 13.30 -31.05
CA THR A 190 -14.72 14.18 -32.18
C THR A 190 -13.66 15.29 -32.27
N PHE A 191 -13.27 15.85 -31.13
CA PHE A 191 -12.19 16.84 -31.08
C PHE A 191 -10.84 16.26 -31.51
N LEU A 192 -10.46 15.09 -31.00
CA LEU A 192 -9.20 14.45 -31.37
C LEU A 192 -9.14 14.12 -32.86
N LYS A 193 -10.31 13.80 -33.47
CA LYS A 193 -10.43 13.55 -34.91
C LYS A 193 -10.42 14.82 -35.78
N GLN A 194 -11.08 15.89 -35.30
CA GLN A 194 -11.34 17.11 -36.09
C GLN A 194 -11.20 18.39 -35.23
N PRO A 195 -10.01 18.74 -34.73
CA PRO A 195 -9.82 19.88 -33.82
C PRO A 195 -10.17 21.24 -34.49
N GLU A 196 -10.00 21.33 -35.80
CA GLU A 196 -10.27 22.56 -36.57
C GLU A 196 -11.74 22.99 -36.51
N ARG A 197 -12.66 22.03 -36.40
CA ARG A 197 -14.10 22.31 -36.34
C ARG A 197 -14.48 23.08 -35.07
N PHE A 198 -13.82 22.79 -33.96
CA PHE A 198 -14.06 23.45 -32.67
C PHE A 198 -13.38 24.80 -32.59
N THR A 199 -12.16 24.90 -33.14
CA THR A 199 -11.43 26.17 -33.17
C THR A 199 -12.09 27.21 -34.08
N ALA A 200 -12.73 26.80 -35.18
CA ALA A 200 -13.43 27.67 -36.10
C ALA A 200 -14.59 28.44 -35.45
N VAL A 201 -15.25 27.86 -34.45
CA VAL A 201 -16.35 28.49 -33.72
C VAL A 201 -15.89 29.12 -32.37
N GLY A 202 -14.59 29.09 -32.08
CA GLY A 202 -14.02 29.64 -30.85
C GLY A 202 -14.27 28.81 -29.60
N ALA A 203 -14.65 27.52 -29.74
CA ALA A 203 -14.86 26.61 -28.61
C ALA A 203 -13.52 26.30 -27.92
N ARG A 204 -13.54 26.32 -26.59
CA ARG A 204 -12.44 25.86 -25.75
C ARG A 204 -12.75 24.46 -25.27
N ILE A 205 -11.88 23.53 -25.60
CA ILE A 205 -12.03 22.13 -25.22
C ILE A 205 -11.41 21.88 -23.86
N PRO A 206 -12.01 21.00 -23.04
CA PRO A 206 -11.43 20.63 -21.76
C PRO A 206 -10.04 20.02 -21.97
N LYS A 207 -9.04 20.54 -21.27
CA LYS A 207 -7.67 20.00 -21.31
C LYS A 207 -7.58 18.65 -20.60
N GLY A 208 -8.40 18.45 -19.58
CA GLY A 208 -8.41 17.27 -18.75
C GLY A 208 -9.81 16.80 -18.38
N VAL A 209 -10.00 15.50 -18.41
CA VAL A 209 -11.21 14.81 -17.97
C VAL A 209 -10.84 13.90 -16.80
N LEU A 210 -11.62 13.96 -15.73
CA LEU A 210 -11.48 13.09 -14.58
C LEU A 210 -12.60 12.03 -14.60
N LEU A 211 -12.23 10.76 -14.75
CA LEU A 211 -13.15 9.63 -14.60
C LEU A 211 -13.24 9.24 -13.13
N VAL A 212 -14.43 9.30 -12.58
CA VAL A 212 -14.71 9.02 -11.16
C VAL A 212 -15.65 7.82 -11.07
N GLY A 213 -15.39 6.87 -10.18
CA GLY A 213 -16.32 5.77 -9.94
C GLY A 213 -15.68 4.59 -9.22
N PRO A 214 -16.47 3.59 -8.83
CA PRO A 214 -15.98 2.40 -8.13
C PRO A 214 -14.90 1.63 -8.92
N PRO A 215 -14.07 0.82 -8.26
CA PRO A 215 -13.13 -0.04 -8.97
C PRO A 215 -13.87 -1.06 -9.85
N GLY A 216 -13.26 -1.45 -10.98
CA GLY A 216 -13.84 -2.46 -11.86
C GLY A 216 -14.94 -1.99 -12.82
N THR A 217 -15.31 -0.70 -12.82
CA THR A 217 -16.35 -0.14 -13.72
C THR A 217 -15.86 0.14 -15.15
N GLY A 218 -14.58 -0.12 -15.45
CA GLY A 218 -14.06 -0.01 -16.82
C GLY A 218 -13.43 1.33 -17.19
N LYS A 219 -13.09 2.21 -16.24
CA LYS A 219 -12.46 3.54 -16.48
C LYS A 219 -11.24 3.47 -17.41
N THR A 220 -10.33 2.54 -17.15
CA THR A 220 -9.13 2.34 -17.97
C THR A 220 -9.47 1.82 -19.37
N LEU A 221 -10.49 0.95 -19.48
CA LEU A 221 -10.98 0.42 -20.74
C LEU A 221 -11.62 1.54 -21.58
N LEU A 222 -12.42 2.40 -20.96
CA LEU A 222 -13.06 3.55 -21.59
C LEU A 222 -12.01 4.52 -22.16
N ALA A 223 -10.96 4.83 -21.40
CA ALA A 223 -9.88 5.69 -21.87
C ALA A 223 -9.15 5.10 -23.10
N LYS A 224 -8.92 3.78 -23.09
CA LYS A 224 -8.36 3.07 -24.26
C LYS A 224 -9.30 3.10 -25.47
N ALA A 225 -10.60 2.95 -25.24
CA ALA A 225 -11.60 3.00 -26.30
C ALA A 225 -11.68 4.39 -26.94
N ILE A 226 -11.59 5.47 -26.16
CA ILE A 226 -11.54 6.84 -26.67
C ILE A 226 -10.35 7.02 -27.62
N ALA A 227 -9.16 6.59 -27.20
CA ALA A 227 -7.97 6.68 -28.03
C ALA A 227 -8.07 5.82 -29.31
N GLY A 228 -8.62 4.61 -29.18
CA GLY A 228 -8.85 3.70 -30.31
C GLY A 228 -9.89 4.19 -31.31
N GLU A 229 -10.97 4.79 -30.79
CA GLU A 229 -12.01 5.42 -31.63
C GLU A 229 -11.49 6.68 -32.30
N ALA A 230 -10.70 7.49 -31.62
CA ALA A 230 -10.05 8.66 -32.17
C ALA A 230 -8.89 8.31 -33.12
N GLY A 231 -8.32 7.11 -33.03
CA GLY A 231 -7.17 6.69 -33.84
C GLY A 231 -5.86 7.38 -33.47
N VAL A 232 -5.74 7.86 -32.22
CA VAL A 232 -4.56 8.60 -31.72
C VAL A 232 -3.71 7.72 -30.80
N PRO A 233 -2.41 8.04 -30.63
CA PRO A 233 -1.54 7.38 -29.67
C PRO A 233 -2.05 7.51 -28.23
N PHE A 234 -1.93 6.42 -27.46
CA PHE A 234 -2.34 6.32 -26.07
C PHE A 234 -1.13 6.16 -25.16
N PHE A 235 -0.93 7.12 -24.26
CA PHE A 235 0.11 7.09 -23.24
C PHE A 235 -0.52 6.77 -21.89
N SER A 236 -0.18 5.63 -21.30
CA SER A 236 -0.71 5.22 -20.00
C SER A 236 0.37 5.17 -18.93
N ILE A 237 0.04 5.68 -17.75
CA ILE A 237 0.87 5.60 -16.55
C ILE A 237 -0.04 5.48 -15.31
N SER A 238 0.42 4.75 -14.28
CA SER A 238 -0.24 4.77 -12.97
C SER A 238 0.29 5.93 -12.12
N GLY A 239 -0.60 6.60 -11.38
CA GLY A 239 -0.21 7.62 -10.40
C GLY A 239 0.79 7.10 -9.37
N SER A 240 0.72 5.82 -9.03
CA SER A 240 1.68 5.16 -8.14
C SER A 240 3.11 5.14 -8.69
N GLU A 241 3.29 5.13 -10.02
CA GLU A 241 4.61 5.15 -10.67
C GLU A 241 5.32 6.51 -10.55
N PHE A 242 4.60 7.54 -10.18
CA PHE A 242 5.18 8.86 -9.91
C PHE A 242 5.70 9.00 -8.47
N VAL A 243 5.28 8.11 -7.56
CA VAL A 243 5.68 8.15 -6.15
C VAL A 243 6.93 7.29 -5.96
N GLU A 244 8.06 7.95 -5.71
CA GLU A 244 9.36 7.29 -5.52
C GLU A 244 9.98 7.72 -4.19
N MET A 245 10.99 6.96 -3.71
CA MET A 245 11.70 7.32 -2.47
C MET A 245 12.68 8.48 -2.65
N PHE A 246 13.02 8.84 -3.90
CA PHE A 246 14.01 9.87 -4.20
C PHE A 246 13.34 11.14 -4.72
N VAL A 247 13.58 12.25 -4.04
CA VAL A 247 13.01 13.56 -4.39
C VAL A 247 13.38 13.98 -5.81
N GLY A 248 12.36 14.38 -6.58
CA GLY A 248 12.50 14.91 -7.95
C GLY A 248 12.43 13.85 -9.07
N VAL A 249 12.40 12.56 -8.76
CA VAL A 249 12.27 11.51 -9.79
C VAL A 249 10.87 11.51 -10.40
N GLY A 250 9.82 11.61 -9.57
CA GLY A 250 8.44 11.70 -10.02
C GLY A 250 8.20 12.93 -10.91
N ALA A 251 8.69 14.08 -10.50
CA ALA A 251 8.60 15.31 -11.31
C ALA A 251 9.35 15.20 -12.65
N SER A 252 10.47 14.46 -12.70
CA SER A 252 11.17 14.19 -13.96
C SER A 252 10.35 13.28 -14.88
N ARG A 253 9.69 12.25 -14.34
CA ARG A 253 8.81 11.36 -15.12
C ARG A 253 7.62 12.12 -15.72
N VAL A 254 7.01 13.01 -14.94
CA VAL A 254 5.95 13.88 -15.44
C VAL A 254 6.44 14.66 -16.65
N ARG A 255 7.58 15.38 -16.54
CA ARG A 255 8.16 16.14 -17.65
C ARG A 255 8.44 15.29 -18.89
N ASP A 256 9.00 14.10 -18.70
CA ASP A 256 9.32 13.17 -19.79
C ASP A 256 8.05 12.67 -20.50
N LEU A 257 6.99 12.35 -19.75
CA LEU A 257 5.68 11.95 -20.29
C LEU A 257 5.09 13.05 -21.16
N PHE A 258 5.00 14.27 -20.62
CA PHE A 258 4.43 15.42 -21.32
C PHE A 258 5.26 15.86 -22.53
N LYS A 259 6.59 15.77 -22.45
CA LYS A 259 7.47 16.02 -23.59
C LYS A 259 7.19 15.03 -24.73
N LYS A 260 7.07 13.74 -24.44
CA LYS A 260 6.78 12.74 -25.46
C LYS A 260 5.37 12.86 -26.02
N ALA A 261 4.40 13.23 -25.19
CA ALA A 261 3.06 13.52 -25.67
C ALA A 261 3.07 14.71 -26.68
N LYS A 262 3.83 15.77 -26.38
CA LYS A 262 4.01 16.91 -27.32
C LYS A 262 4.66 16.50 -28.65
N GLU A 263 5.59 15.57 -28.62
CA GLU A 263 6.26 15.03 -29.82
C GLU A 263 5.34 14.13 -30.66
N ASN A 264 4.25 13.60 -30.09
CA ASN A 264 3.33 12.67 -30.74
C ASN A 264 1.88 13.20 -30.79
N ALA A 265 1.68 14.50 -30.73
CA ALA A 265 0.35 15.08 -30.85
C ALA A 265 -0.21 14.92 -32.28
N PRO A 266 -1.53 14.66 -32.46
CA PRO A 266 -2.54 14.53 -31.41
C PRO A 266 -2.44 13.19 -30.67
N CYS A 267 -2.64 13.20 -29.33
CA CYS A 267 -2.54 12.00 -28.50
C CYS A 267 -3.40 12.13 -27.23
N LEU A 268 -3.60 11.00 -26.56
CA LEU A 268 -4.28 10.90 -25.27
C LEU A 268 -3.30 10.45 -24.20
N ILE A 269 -3.22 11.20 -23.10
CA ILE A 269 -2.50 10.83 -21.87
C ILE A 269 -3.51 10.28 -20.88
N PHE A 270 -3.29 9.09 -20.37
CA PHE A 270 -4.10 8.48 -19.31
C PHE A 270 -3.30 8.29 -18.04
N ILE A 271 -3.81 8.81 -16.92
CA ILE A 271 -3.22 8.68 -15.60
C ILE A 271 -4.20 7.90 -14.73
N ASP A 272 -3.89 6.62 -14.47
CA ASP A 272 -4.70 5.80 -13.58
C ASP A 272 -4.33 6.06 -12.12
N GLU A 273 -5.27 5.88 -11.20
CA GLU A 273 -5.06 6.08 -9.76
C GLU A 273 -4.42 7.44 -9.44
N ILE A 274 -4.95 8.53 -10.01
CA ILE A 274 -4.40 9.87 -9.82
C ILE A 274 -4.35 10.29 -8.34
N ASP A 275 -5.19 9.71 -7.49
CA ASP A 275 -5.21 9.93 -6.05
C ASP A 275 -3.91 9.50 -5.36
N ALA A 276 -3.10 8.62 -5.96
CA ALA A 276 -1.77 8.30 -5.45
C ALA A 276 -0.84 9.53 -5.39
N VAL A 277 -0.96 10.46 -6.34
CA VAL A 277 -0.16 11.70 -6.43
C VAL A 277 -0.98 12.93 -6.03
N GLY A 278 -2.25 12.95 -6.41
CA GLY A 278 -3.14 14.12 -6.33
C GLY A 278 -3.77 14.36 -4.97
N ARG A 279 -3.30 13.76 -3.89
CA ARG A 279 -3.90 13.86 -2.56
C ARG A 279 -3.72 15.24 -1.93
N GLN A 280 -4.71 15.68 -1.15
CA GLN A 280 -4.69 16.94 -0.40
C GLN A 280 -3.46 17.09 0.50
N ARG A 281 -2.96 18.33 0.62
CA ARG A 281 -1.77 18.71 1.37
C ARG A 281 -2.00 18.60 2.87
N GLY A 282 -0.99 18.15 3.62
CA GLY A 282 -1.00 18.23 5.08
C GLY A 282 -1.50 16.98 5.83
N ALA A 283 -1.75 15.86 5.16
CA ALA A 283 -2.29 14.64 5.79
C ALA A 283 -1.22 13.61 6.22
N GLY A 284 0.04 14.00 6.49
CA GLY A 284 1.04 13.01 6.93
C GLY A 284 2.32 13.60 7.50
N ILE A 285 2.79 13.02 8.60
CA ILE A 285 4.09 13.30 9.20
C ILE A 285 5.11 12.32 8.61
N GLY A 286 5.90 12.74 7.61
CA GLY A 286 6.98 11.92 7.04
C GLY A 286 7.53 12.43 5.70
N GLY A 287 8.81 12.22 5.44
CA GLY A 287 9.57 12.73 4.27
C GLY A 287 9.12 12.26 2.87
N GLY A 288 8.07 11.41 2.76
CA GLY A 288 7.48 11.00 1.48
C GLY A 288 6.45 12.00 0.92
N ASN A 289 6.03 13.00 1.71
CA ASN A 289 5.06 13.99 1.27
C ASN A 289 5.68 15.05 0.36
N ASP A 290 6.94 15.43 0.60
CA ASP A 290 7.62 16.47 -0.17
C ASP A 290 7.81 16.06 -1.65
N GLU A 291 8.12 14.79 -1.91
CA GLU A 291 8.28 14.29 -3.27
C GLU A 291 6.94 14.24 -4.01
N ARG A 292 5.89 13.76 -3.34
CA ARG A 292 4.54 13.71 -3.91
C ARG A 292 4.03 15.12 -4.23
N GLU A 293 4.24 16.08 -3.32
CA GLU A 293 3.84 17.47 -3.53
C GLU A 293 4.63 18.12 -4.67
N GLN A 294 5.93 17.86 -4.78
CA GLN A 294 6.75 18.32 -5.89
C GLN A 294 6.27 17.73 -7.22
N THR A 295 5.90 16.46 -7.24
CA THR A 295 5.39 15.78 -8.43
C THR A 295 4.03 16.31 -8.84
N LEU A 296 3.12 16.53 -7.88
CA LEU A 296 1.83 17.18 -8.12
C LEU A 296 2.01 18.58 -8.70
N ASN A 297 2.86 19.40 -8.09
CA ASN A 297 3.12 20.75 -8.59
C ASN A 297 3.71 20.73 -10.01
N GLN A 298 4.56 19.75 -10.34
CA GLN A 298 5.06 19.58 -11.71
C GLN A 298 3.94 19.18 -12.68
N LEU A 299 3.03 18.26 -12.27
CA LEU A 299 1.86 17.87 -13.07
C LEU A 299 0.98 19.10 -13.37
N LEU A 300 0.66 19.89 -12.35
CA LEU A 300 -0.13 21.11 -12.50
C LEU A 300 0.56 22.10 -13.45
N THR A 301 1.88 22.27 -13.33
CA THR A 301 2.67 23.16 -14.19
C THR A 301 2.66 22.71 -15.65
N GLU A 302 2.80 21.39 -15.89
CA GLU A 302 2.72 20.86 -17.27
C GLU A 302 1.32 21.04 -17.86
N MET A 303 0.25 20.80 -17.08
CA MET A 303 -1.14 21.01 -17.53
C MET A 303 -1.42 22.48 -17.84
N ASP A 304 -0.94 23.41 -17.02
CA ASP A 304 -1.11 24.85 -17.24
C ASP A 304 -0.31 25.32 -18.46
N GLY A 305 0.85 24.70 -18.73
CA GLY A 305 1.77 25.00 -19.82
C GLY A 305 1.31 24.55 -21.22
N PHE A 306 0.14 23.90 -21.34
CA PHE A 306 -0.46 23.58 -22.63
C PHE A 306 -1.26 24.79 -23.17
N GLU A 307 -0.99 25.17 -24.43
CA GLU A 307 -1.90 25.99 -25.19
C GLU A 307 -3.11 25.15 -25.59
N GLY A 308 -4.33 25.72 -25.48
CA GLY A 308 -5.59 24.96 -25.57
C GLY A 308 -5.89 24.22 -26.89
N ASN A 309 -4.98 24.23 -27.86
CA ASN A 309 -5.19 23.67 -29.21
C ASN A 309 -4.08 22.70 -29.65
N THR A 310 -3.31 22.13 -28.72
CA THR A 310 -2.18 21.24 -29.05
C THR A 310 -2.63 19.83 -29.46
N GLY A 311 -3.92 19.51 -29.42
CA GLY A 311 -4.43 18.15 -29.74
C GLY A 311 -4.08 17.10 -28.67
N ILE A 312 -3.70 17.51 -27.47
CA ILE A 312 -3.39 16.61 -26.36
C ILE A 312 -4.53 16.70 -25.34
N ILE A 313 -5.11 15.57 -25.00
CA ILE A 313 -6.11 15.46 -23.92
C ILE A 313 -5.56 14.57 -22.83
N ILE A 314 -5.78 14.99 -21.58
CA ILE A 314 -5.39 14.24 -20.40
C ILE A 314 -6.65 13.65 -19.80
N ILE A 315 -6.68 12.33 -19.63
CA ILE A 315 -7.73 11.65 -18.88
C ILE A 315 -7.10 11.08 -17.62
N ALA A 316 -7.67 11.39 -16.46
CA ALA A 316 -7.28 10.75 -15.21
C ALA A 316 -8.41 9.90 -14.67
N ALA A 317 -8.09 8.85 -13.93
CA ALA A 317 -9.06 8.00 -13.26
C ALA A 317 -8.78 7.94 -11.76
N THR A 318 -9.86 7.97 -10.96
CA THR A 318 -9.79 7.77 -9.51
C THR A 318 -11.00 7.01 -8.99
N ASN A 319 -10.80 6.26 -7.93
CA ASN A 319 -11.88 5.66 -7.17
C ASN A 319 -12.26 6.54 -5.94
N ARG A 320 -11.47 7.57 -5.65
CA ARG A 320 -11.59 8.41 -4.46
C ARG A 320 -11.47 9.90 -4.79
N PRO A 321 -12.51 10.51 -5.34
CA PRO A 321 -12.49 11.93 -5.67
C PRO A 321 -12.38 12.84 -4.43
N ASP A 322 -12.84 12.35 -3.27
CA ASP A 322 -12.85 13.03 -1.96
C ASP A 322 -11.44 13.38 -1.45
N VAL A 323 -10.42 12.59 -1.80
CA VAL A 323 -9.05 12.81 -1.34
C VAL A 323 -8.23 13.72 -2.25
N LEU A 324 -8.74 14.10 -3.43
CA LEU A 324 -8.00 14.88 -4.40
C LEU A 324 -7.81 16.34 -3.96
N ASP A 325 -6.63 16.89 -4.28
CA ASP A 325 -6.34 18.31 -4.10
C ASP A 325 -7.24 19.14 -5.03
N SER A 326 -7.94 20.12 -4.45
CA SER A 326 -8.83 21.02 -5.19
C SER A 326 -8.14 21.78 -6.33
N ALA A 327 -6.80 21.92 -6.29
CA ALA A 327 -6.03 22.52 -7.36
C ALA A 327 -6.08 21.71 -8.67
N LEU A 328 -6.28 20.39 -8.61
CA LEU A 328 -6.46 19.56 -9.81
C LEU A 328 -7.80 19.81 -10.51
N LEU A 329 -8.83 20.18 -9.74
CA LEU A 329 -10.21 20.36 -10.22
C LEU A 329 -10.50 21.79 -10.70
N ARG A 330 -9.49 22.67 -10.75
CA ARG A 330 -9.66 24.03 -11.23
C ARG A 330 -9.81 24.07 -12.75
N PRO A 331 -10.60 25.04 -13.29
CA PRO A 331 -10.73 25.24 -14.73
C PRO A 331 -9.37 25.34 -15.44
N GLY A 332 -9.24 24.66 -16.58
CA GLY A 332 -8.00 24.56 -17.34
C GLY A 332 -7.11 23.39 -16.96
N ARG A 333 -7.56 22.52 -16.00
CA ARG A 333 -6.92 21.26 -15.58
C ARG A 333 -7.91 20.12 -15.78
N PHE A 334 -8.36 19.46 -14.72
CA PHE A 334 -9.46 18.48 -14.80
C PHE A 334 -10.80 19.21 -14.58
N ASP A 335 -11.22 19.92 -15.58
CA ASP A 335 -12.40 20.78 -15.54
C ASP A 335 -13.70 20.06 -15.91
N ARG A 336 -13.60 18.83 -16.44
CA ARG A 336 -14.74 17.94 -16.67
C ARG A 336 -14.58 16.69 -15.80
N GLN A 337 -15.64 16.36 -15.05
CA GLN A 337 -15.72 15.12 -14.28
C GLN A 337 -16.81 14.25 -14.86
N VAL A 338 -16.48 13.02 -15.21
CA VAL A 338 -17.41 12.03 -15.75
C VAL A 338 -17.56 10.89 -14.76
N MET A 339 -18.80 10.65 -14.33
CA MET A 339 -19.11 9.54 -13.43
C MET A 339 -19.18 8.24 -14.22
N VAL A 340 -18.50 7.21 -13.72
CA VAL A 340 -18.48 5.85 -14.28
C VAL A 340 -18.95 4.89 -13.19
N ASP A 341 -20.26 4.86 -12.99
CA ASP A 341 -20.91 4.11 -11.93
C ASP A 341 -21.00 2.61 -12.22
N ALA A 342 -21.45 1.85 -11.22
CA ALA A 342 -21.80 0.45 -11.44
C ALA A 342 -22.99 0.35 -12.42
N PRO A 343 -22.99 -0.64 -13.34
CA PRO A 343 -23.98 -0.77 -14.38
C PRO A 343 -25.37 -1.13 -13.82
N ASP A 344 -26.42 -0.57 -14.40
CA ASP A 344 -27.81 -0.99 -14.21
C ASP A 344 -28.07 -2.38 -14.83
N LEU A 345 -29.29 -2.90 -14.73
CA LEU A 345 -29.63 -4.20 -15.27
C LEU A 345 -29.31 -4.31 -16.77
N LYS A 346 -29.67 -3.28 -17.56
CA LYS A 346 -29.41 -3.27 -19.02
C LYS A 346 -27.93 -3.23 -19.30
N GLY A 347 -27.20 -2.42 -18.56
CA GLY A 347 -25.74 -2.33 -18.65
C GLY A 347 -25.05 -3.66 -18.32
N ARG A 348 -25.54 -4.39 -17.28
CA ARG A 348 -25.00 -5.72 -16.96
C ARG A 348 -25.23 -6.73 -18.07
N VAL A 349 -26.43 -6.71 -18.70
CA VAL A 349 -26.70 -7.58 -19.86
C VAL A 349 -25.73 -7.26 -20.99
N ALA A 350 -25.57 -6.00 -21.36
CA ALA A 350 -24.66 -5.59 -22.42
C ALA A 350 -23.19 -5.95 -22.13
N ILE A 351 -22.75 -5.80 -20.87
CA ILE A 351 -21.40 -6.24 -20.44
C ILE A 351 -21.24 -7.75 -20.58
N LEU A 352 -22.25 -8.52 -20.14
CA LEU A 352 -22.23 -9.97 -20.27
C LEU A 352 -22.18 -10.39 -21.74
N GLU A 353 -22.89 -9.73 -22.63
CA GLU A 353 -22.84 -9.99 -24.08
C GLU A 353 -21.42 -9.76 -24.65
N VAL A 354 -20.77 -8.66 -24.28
CA VAL A 354 -19.39 -8.38 -24.69
C VAL A 354 -18.44 -9.49 -24.23
N HIS A 355 -18.52 -9.90 -22.97
CA HIS A 355 -17.63 -10.94 -22.41
C HIS A 355 -18.01 -12.35 -22.84
N ALA A 356 -19.24 -12.58 -23.35
CA ALA A 356 -19.71 -13.85 -23.90
C ALA A 356 -19.17 -14.14 -25.29
N ARG A 357 -18.82 -13.12 -26.10
CA ARG A 357 -18.38 -13.25 -27.51
C ARG A 357 -17.29 -14.31 -27.71
N ASN A 358 -16.39 -14.47 -26.77
CA ASN A 358 -15.25 -15.40 -26.85
C ASN A 358 -15.45 -16.67 -26.01
N LYS A 359 -16.66 -16.99 -25.57
CA LYS A 359 -16.97 -18.14 -24.72
C LYS A 359 -18.02 -19.02 -25.36
N LYS A 360 -17.91 -20.34 -25.15
CA LYS A 360 -18.93 -21.30 -25.59
C LYS A 360 -20.01 -21.38 -24.52
N ILE A 361 -21.08 -20.63 -24.71
CA ILE A 361 -22.26 -20.62 -23.86
C ILE A 361 -23.34 -21.49 -24.48
N ALA A 362 -24.00 -22.30 -23.67
CA ALA A 362 -25.10 -23.16 -24.13
C ALA A 362 -26.34 -22.31 -24.47
N PRO A 363 -27.13 -22.69 -25.47
CA PRO A 363 -28.26 -21.87 -25.94
C PRO A 363 -29.35 -21.59 -24.89
N GLU A 364 -29.46 -22.45 -23.90
CA GLU A 364 -30.40 -22.31 -22.77
C GLU A 364 -29.99 -21.28 -21.74
N VAL A 365 -28.78 -20.71 -21.81
CA VAL A 365 -28.30 -19.73 -20.82
C VAL A 365 -28.82 -18.35 -21.16
N SER A 366 -29.62 -17.79 -20.27
CA SER A 366 -30.13 -16.42 -20.36
C SER A 366 -29.16 -15.45 -19.66
N LEU A 367 -28.51 -14.56 -20.46
CA LEU A 367 -27.66 -13.50 -19.93
C LEU A 367 -28.46 -12.50 -19.09
N GLU A 368 -29.73 -12.28 -19.43
CA GLU A 368 -30.62 -11.43 -18.66
C GLU A 368 -30.89 -12.03 -17.26
N ALA A 369 -31.13 -13.34 -17.18
CA ALA A 369 -31.30 -14.01 -15.89
C ALA A 369 -30.04 -13.90 -15.02
N ILE A 370 -28.84 -13.98 -15.63
CA ILE A 370 -27.57 -13.76 -14.92
C ILE A 370 -27.49 -12.30 -14.41
N ALA A 371 -27.77 -11.33 -15.26
CA ALA A 371 -27.72 -9.91 -14.92
C ALA A 371 -28.68 -9.55 -13.77
N ARG A 372 -29.87 -10.13 -13.73
CA ARG A 372 -30.83 -9.95 -12.63
C ARG A 372 -30.33 -10.52 -11.30
N ARG A 373 -29.56 -11.60 -11.34
CA ARG A 373 -28.98 -12.27 -10.16
C ARG A 373 -27.69 -11.64 -9.65
N THR A 374 -27.17 -10.65 -10.35
CA THR A 374 -25.88 -10.00 -10.04
C THR A 374 -26.04 -8.48 -9.82
N PRO A 375 -27.01 -8.03 -8.97
CA PRO A 375 -27.12 -6.62 -8.66
C PRO A 375 -25.85 -6.09 -8.01
N GLY A 376 -25.41 -4.89 -8.38
CA GLY A 376 -24.21 -4.26 -7.85
C GLY A 376 -22.89 -4.80 -8.40
N PHE A 377 -22.91 -5.82 -9.28
CA PHE A 377 -21.67 -6.29 -9.94
C PHE A 377 -21.16 -5.25 -10.93
N THR A 378 -19.84 -5.04 -10.87
CA THR A 378 -19.13 -4.21 -11.84
C THR A 378 -18.81 -4.99 -13.11
N GLY A 379 -18.32 -4.30 -14.15
CA GLY A 379 -17.86 -4.97 -15.36
C GLY A 379 -16.77 -6.02 -15.11
N ALA A 380 -15.86 -5.76 -14.19
CA ALA A 380 -14.82 -6.71 -13.80
C ALA A 380 -15.39 -7.95 -13.10
N ASP A 381 -16.39 -7.78 -12.24
CA ASP A 381 -17.04 -8.90 -11.54
C ASP A 381 -17.79 -9.80 -12.52
N LEU A 382 -18.51 -9.21 -13.50
CA LEU A 382 -19.22 -9.95 -14.55
C LEU A 382 -18.26 -10.70 -15.48
N ALA A 383 -17.14 -10.07 -15.83
CA ALA A 383 -16.09 -10.72 -16.61
C ALA A 383 -15.50 -11.92 -15.87
N ASN A 384 -15.22 -11.74 -14.57
CA ASN A 384 -14.72 -12.78 -13.68
C ASN A 384 -15.74 -13.92 -13.53
N LEU A 385 -17.02 -13.58 -13.37
CA LEU A 385 -18.11 -14.55 -13.26
C LEU A 385 -18.16 -15.50 -14.48
N LEU A 386 -18.18 -14.94 -15.69
CA LEU A 386 -18.18 -15.76 -16.91
C LEU A 386 -16.87 -16.55 -17.08
N ASN A 387 -15.76 -16.04 -16.60
CA ASN A 387 -14.49 -16.75 -16.59
C ASN A 387 -14.51 -17.93 -15.60
N GLU A 388 -15.03 -17.73 -14.39
CA GLU A 388 -15.20 -18.80 -13.40
C GLU A 388 -16.17 -19.88 -13.91
N GLY A 389 -17.29 -19.50 -14.58
CA GLY A 389 -18.17 -20.43 -15.24
C GLY A 389 -17.46 -21.26 -16.31
N ALA A 390 -16.60 -20.65 -17.10
CA ALA A 390 -15.78 -21.36 -18.09
C ALA A 390 -14.78 -22.34 -17.43
N ILE A 391 -14.13 -21.93 -16.33
CA ILE A 391 -13.21 -22.78 -15.56
C ILE A 391 -13.95 -23.99 -14.99
N LEU A 392 -15.15 -23.79 -14.40
CA LEU A 392 -15.97 -24.87 -13.86
C LEU A 392 -16.42 -25.84 -14.95
N THR A 393 -16.80 -25.31 -16.14
CA THR A 393 -17.15 -26.11 -17.32
C THR A 393 -16.00 -27.01 -17.76
N ALA A 394 -14.81 -26.42 -17.88
CA ALA A 394 -13.60 -27.17 -18.26
C ALA A 394 -13.24 -28.24 -17.21
N ARG A 395 -13.33 -27.91 -15.91
CA ARG A 395 -13.10 -28.85 -14.80
C ARG A 395 -14.06 -30.03 -14.82
N ARG A 396 -15.33 -29.78 -15.21
CA ARG A 396 -16.38 -30.81 -15.34
C ARG A 396 -16.36 -31.51 -16.70
N ARG A 397 -15.39 -31.19 -17.55
CA ARG A 397 -15.23 -31.77 -18.89
C ARG A 397 -16.49 -31.62 -19.78
N LYS A 398 -17.18 -30.49 -19.67
CA LYS A 398 -18.31 -30.13 -20.54
C LYS A 398 -17.85 -29.27 -21.70
N ASP A 399 -18.60 -29.27 -22.81
CA ASP A 399 -18.24 -28.56 -24.03
C ASP A 399 -18.73 -27.10 -24.07
N ALA A 400 -19.73 -26.76 -23.27
CA ALA A 400 -20.32 -25.43 -23.20
C ALA A 400 -20.72 -25.09 -21.74
N ILE A 401 -20.71 -23.79 -21.43
CA ILE A 401 -21.12 -23.25 -20.13
C ILE A 401 -22.65 -23.34 -20.05
N THR A 402 -23.17 -24.08 -19.08
CA THR A 402 -24.61 -24.18 -18.82
C THR A 402 -24.99 -23.30 -17.62
N MET A 403 -26.30 -23.15 -17.38
CA MET A 403 -26.81 -22.34 -16.29
C MET A 403 -26.34 -22.89 -14.91
N LEU A 404 -26.09 -24.20 -14.82
CA LEU A 404 -25.56 -24.83 -13.60
C LEU A 404 -24.15 -24.30 -13.25
N GLU A 405 -23.23 -24.25 -14.24
CA GLU A 405 -21.88 -23.71 -14.04
C GLU A 405 -21.90 -22.23 -13.71
N ILE A 406 -22.82 -21.47 -14.32
CA ILE A 406 -23.00 -20.06 -13.98
C ILE A 406 -23.47 -19.88 -12.54
N ASN A 407 -24.46 -20.66 -12.11
CA ASN A 407 -24.96 -20.59 -10.74
C ASN A 407 -23.86 -20.87 -9.73
N ASP A 408 -23.07 -21.91 -9.95
CA ASP A 408 -21.92 -22.25 -9.09
C ASP A 408 -20.83 -21.17 -9.15
N ALA A 409 -20.64 -20.52 -10.31
CA ALA A 409 -19.71 -19.41 -10.45
C ALA A 409 -20.17 -18.15 -9.69
N VAL A 410 -21.48 -17.81 -9.74
CA VAL A 410 -22.05 -16.73 -8.92
C VAL A 410 -21.78 -16.99 -7.45
N ASP A 411 -22.09 -18.18 -6.99
CA ASP A 411 -21.85 -18.59 -5.61
C ASP A 411 -20.37 -18.45 -5.21
N ARG A 412 -19.48 -18.86 -6.10
CA ARG A 412 -18.04 -18.81 -5.86
C ARG A 412 -17.50 -17.38 -5.84
N VAL A 413 -17.99 -16.52 -6.70
CA VAL A 413 -17.53 -15.11 -6.76
C VAL A 413 -18.02 -14.33 -5.55
N VAL A 414 -19.26 -14.56 -5.10
CA VAL A 414 -19.84 -13.80 -3.99
C VAL A 414 -19.50 -14.38 -2.62
N ALA A 415 -19.65 -15.69 -2.45
CA ALA A 415 -19.49 -16.35 -1.14
C ALA A 415 -18.13 -17.07 -0.97
N GLY A 416 -17.33 -17.16 -2.04
CA GLY A 416 -16.03 -17.85 -2.00
C GLY A 416 -16.10 -19.33 -2.38
N MET A 417 -14.97 -20.01 -2.19
CA MET A 417 -14.85 -21.43 -2.51
C MET A 417 -15.68 -22.27 -1.54
N GLU A 418 -16.20 -23.39 -2.07
CA GLU A 418 -16.88 -24.40 -1.29
C GLU A 418 -15.95 -24.99 -0.23
N GLY A 419 -16.41 -24.98 1.01
CA GLY A 419 -15.71 -25.50 2.17
C GLY A 419 -15.95 -27.00 2.39
N THR A 420 -15.41 -27.53 3.49
CA THR A 420 -15.67 -28.92 3.89
C THR A 420 -17.13 -29.07 4.32
N PRO A 421 -17.88 -30.05 3.77
CA PRO A 421 -19.25 -30.29 4.15
C PRO A 421 -19.43 -30.47 5.66
N LEU A 422 -20.52 -29.95 6.20
CA LEU A 422 -20.87 -30.12 7.60
C LEU A 422 -21.25 -31.59 7.86
N VAL A 423 -20.56 -32.20 8.81
CA VAL A 423 -20.93 -33.52 9.28
C VAL A 423 -22.26 -33.42 10.04
N ASP A 424 -23.14 -34.43 9.89
CA ASP A 424 -24.42 -34.45 10.59
C ASP A 424 -24.19 -34.40 12.11
N SER A 425 -24.62 -33.28 12.70
CA SER A 425 -24.35 -32.94 14.10
C SER A 425 -25.38 -31.96 14.63
N LYS A 426 -25.44 -31.76 15.95
CA LYS A 426 -26.23 -30.68 16.58
C LYS A 426 -25.93 -29.32 15.91
N SER A 427 -24.68 -29.11 15.50
CA SER A 427 -24.29 -27.87 14.83
C SER A 427 -24.90 -27.69 13.43
N LYS A 428 -25.01 -28.77 12.62
CA LYS A 428 -25.66 -28.72 11.30
C LYS A 428 -27.12 -28.31 11.42
N ARG A 429 -27.82 -28.89 12.41
CA ARG A 429 -29.22 -28.60 12.68
C ARG A 429 -29.41 -27.15 13.16
N LEU A 430 -28.52 -26.65 14.01
CA LEU A 430 -28.57 -25.29 14.51
C LEU A 430 -28.37 -24.27 13.38
N ILE A 431 -27.38 -24.50 12.49
CA ILE A 431 -27.15 -23.68 11.32
C ILE A 431 -28.37 -23.73 10.38
N ALA A 432 -28.99 -24.91 10.20
CA ALA A 432 -30.19 -25.03 9.38
C ALA A 432 -31.34 -24.16 9.91
N TYR A 433 -31.59 -24.15 11.21
CA TYR A 433 -32.58 -23.27 11.80
C TYR A 433 -32.23 -21.78 11.62
N HIS A 434 -30.95 -21.43 11.76
CA HIS A 434 -30.46 -20.07 11.54
C HIS A 434 -30.77 -19.60 10.12
N GLU A 435 -30.36 -20.37 9.10
CA GLU A 435 -30.57 -20.03 7.69
C GLU A 435 -32.06 -20.02 7.30
N ILE A 436 -32.82 -21.01 7.77
CA ILE A 436 -34.28 -21.02 7.56
C ILE A 436 -34.94 -19.83 8.24
N GLY A 437 -34.42 -19.38 9.39
CA GLY A 437 -34.89 -18.19 10.07
C GLY A 437 -34.81 -16.94 9.18
N HIS A 438 -33.67 -16.71 8.55
CA HIS A 438 -33.53 -15.65 7.55
C HIS A 438 -34.54 -15.80 6.40
N GLY A 439 -34.64 -17.03 5.85
CA GLY A 439 -35.54 -17.33 4.73
C GLY A 439 -37.02 -17.11 5.05
N ILE A 440 -37.49 -17.52 6.22
CA ILE A 440 -38.89 -17.35 6.67
C ILE A 440 -39.24 -15.85 6.83
N ILE A 441 -38.38 -15.12 7.56
CA ILE A 441 -38.60 -13.67 7.74
C ILE A 441 -38.58 -12.96 6.41
N GLY A 442 -37.57 -13.27 5.57
CA GLY A 442 -37.42 -12.72 4.22
C GLY A 442 -38.61 -13.05 3.32
N THR A 443 -39.31 -14.19 3.52
CA THR A 443 -40.46 -14.56 2.69
C THR A 443 -41.76 -13.91 3.20
N LEU A 444 -41.96 -13.83 4.52
CA LEU A 444 -43.23 -13.37 5.11
C LEU A 444 -43.32 -11.85 5.32
N VAL A 445 -42.18 -11.15 5.33
CA VAL A 445 -42.19 -9.67 5.42
C VAL A 445 -42.40 -9.06 4.02
N PRO A 446 -43.44 -8.24 3.78
CA PRO A 446 -43.84 -7.77 2.45
C PRO A 446 -42.71 -7.04 1.69
N ASP A 447 -42.05 -6.09 2.36
CA ASP A 447 -41.07 -5.19 1.76
C ASP A 447 -39.63 -5.78 1.76
N HIS A 448 -39.48 -7.05 2.08
CA HIS A 448 -38.17 -7.73 2.04
C HIS A 448 -37.87 -8.27 0.65
N ASP A 449 -36.60 -8.25 0.27
CA ASP A 449 -36.13 -8.87 -0.96
C ASP A 449 -36.48 -10.38 -0.97
N PRO A 450 -36.88 -10.95 -2.14
CA PRO A 450 -37.28 -12.35 -2.21
C PRO A 450 -36.09 -13.30 -1.98
N VAL A 451 -36.38 -14.42 -1.29
CA VAL A 451 -35.40 -15.50 -1.11
C VAL A 451 -35.12 -16.15 -2.45
N GLN A 452 -33.85 -16.25 -2.81
CA GLN A 452 -33.40 -16.93 -4.01
C GLN A 452 -32.99 -18.37 -3.76
N LYS A 453 -32.28 -18.61 -2.66
CA LYS A 453 -31.95 -19.96 -2.18
C LYS A 453 -31.51 -19.93 -0.73
N VAL A 454 -31.62 -21.08 -0.07
CA VAL A 454 -31.08 -21.34 1.26
C VAL A 454 -30.17 -22.56 1.16
N THR A 455 -28.93 -22.48 1.69
CA THR A 455 -27.97 -23.58 1.56
C THR A 455 -27.16 -23.77 2.84
N LEU A 456 -26.85 -25.05 3.15
CA LEU A 456 -25.92 -25.47 4.20
C LEU A 456 -24.52 -25.76 3.67
N VAL A 457 -24.29 -25.59 2.36
CA VAL A 457 -22.96 -25.76 1.78
C VAL A 457 -22.07 -24.62 2.26
N PRO A 458 -21.03 -24.92 3.07
CA PRO A 458 -20.16 -23.88 3.61
C PRO A 458 -19.38 -23.19 2.49
N ARG A 459 -19.26 -21.86 2.56
CA ARG A 459 -18.45 -21.09 1.61
C ARG A 459 -17.66 -19.99 2.33
N GLY A 460 -16.35 -19.95 2.09
CA GLY A 460 -15.48 -18.99 2.76
C GLY A 460 -15.54 -19.10 4.29
N GLN A 461 -16.02 -18.06 4.97
CA GLN A 461 -16.23 -18.05 6.43
C GLN A 461 -17.66 -18.42 6.85
N ALA A 462 -18.61 -18.41 5.89
CA ALA A 462 -19.99 -18.75 6.16
C ALA A 462 -20.18 -20.28 6.21
N ARG A 463 -20.92 -20.75 7.23
CA ARG A 463 -21.24 -22.17 7.41
C ARG A 463 -22.55 -22.56 6.76
N GLY A 464 -23.40 -21.60 6.45
CA GLY A 464 -24.62 -21.66 5.66
C GLY A 464 -24.81 -20.30 4.99
N LEU A 465 -25.79 -20.18 4.12
CA LEU A 465 -26.05 -18.92 3.41
C LEU A 465 -27.50 -18.87 2.92
N THR A 466 -28.19 -17.79 3.25
CA THR A 466 -29.49 -17.42 2.70
C THR A 466 -29.35 -16.25 1.76
N TRP A 467 -29.73 -16.44 0.50
CA TRP A 467 -29.60 -15.43 -0.54
C TRP A 467 -30.90 -14.73 -0.80
N PHE A 468 -30.79 -13.39 -0.85
CA PHE A 468 -31.87 -12.51 -1.26
C PHE A 468 -31.45 -11.76 -2.51
N THR A 469 -32.35 -11.61 -3.47
CA THR A 469 -32.10 -10.84 -4.68
C THR A 469 -33.07 -9.68 -4.72
N PRO A 470 -32.61 -8.43 -4.79
CA PRO A 470 -33.48 -7.28 -4.97
C PRO A 470 -34.35 -7.43 -6.23
N SER A 471 -35.62 -7.09 -6.13
CA SER A 471 -36.54 -7.13 -7.26
C SER A 471 -36.23 -6.05 -8.29
N GLU A 472 -35.71 -4.90 -7.85
CA GLU A 472 -35.32 -3.78 -8.69
C GLU A 472 -33.96 -3.22 -8.31
N ASP A 473 -33.22 -2.70 -9.30
CA ASP A 473 -31.99 -1.89 -9.10
C ASP A 473 -32.36 -0.44 -8.72
N SER A 474 -33.36 -0.24 -7.84
CA SER A 474 -33.76 1.10 -7.44
C SER A 474 -32.69 1.74 -6.54
N GLY A 475 -32.15 2.87 -6.94
CA GLY A 475 -31.20 3.64 -6.14
C GLY A 475 -31.83 4.24 -4.85
N LEU A 476 -33.15 4.12 -4.68
CA LEU A 476 -33.89 4.62 -3.52
C LEU A 476 -34.48 3.46 -2.71
N VAL A 477 -34.23 3.47 -1.41
CA VAL A 477 -34.73 2.45 -0.47
C VAL A 477 -35.63 3.11 0.54
N SER A 478 -36.86 2.61 0.68
CA SER A 478 -37.85 3.14 1.63
C SER A 478 -37.54 2.76 3.08
N ARG A 479 -38.12 3.47 4.03
CA ARG A 479 -38.04 3.12 5.46
C ARG A 479 -38.56 1.71 5.75
N SER A 480 -39.64 1.30 5.10
CA SER A 480 -40.23 -0.03 5.26
C SER A 480 -39.27 -1.13 4.76
N GLN A 481 -38.63 -0.91 3.62
CA GLN A 481 -37.61 -1.85 3.09
C GLN A 481 -36.39 -1.96 3.99
N LEU A 482 -35.90 -0.85 4.58
CA LEU A 482 -34.80 -0.90 5.53
C LEU A 482 -35.16 -1.68 6.80
N LEU A 483 -36.36 -1.46 7.35
CA LEU A 483 -36.87 -2.21 8.50
C LEU A 483 -37.06 -3.70 8.15
N ALA A 484 -37.53 -4.01 6.95
CA ALA A 484 -37.65 -5.38 6.48
C ALA A 484 -36.29 -6.09 6.41
N ARG A 485 -35.26 -5.42 5.86
CA ARG A 485 -33.90 -5.96 5.85
C ARG A 485 -33.32 -6.18 7.24
N ILE A 486 -33.59 -5.27 8.19
CA ILE A 486 -33.21 -5.46 9.61
C ILE A 486 -33.89 -6.71 10.20
N LYS A 487 -35.21 -6.87 9.97
CA LYS A 487 -35.93 -8.06 10.43
C LYS A 487 -35.38 -9.35 9.81
N GLY A 488 -35.13 -9.34 8.49
CA GLY A 488 -34.54 -10.48 7.77
C GLY A 488 -33.18 -10.89 8.35
N ALA A 489 -32.29 -9.93 8.58
CA ALA A 489 -31.00 -10.18 9.18
C ALA A 489 -31.07 -10.67 10.64
N LEU A 490 -32.10 -10.31 11.39
CA LEU A 490 -32.35 -10.81 12.74
C LEU A 490 -32.99 -12.21 12.76
N GLY A 491 -33.49 -12.69 11.61
CA GLY A 491 -34.22 -13.96 11.49
C GLY A 491 -33.46 -15.17 11.99
N GLY A 492 -32.17 -15.28 11.69
CA GLY A 492 -31.31 -16.37 12.15
C GLY A 492 -31.24 -16.45 13.68
N ARG A 493 -30.94 -15.31 14.32
CA ARG A 493 -30.91 -15.24 15.79
C ARG A 493 -32.27 -15.49 16.44
N ALA A 494 -33.33 -14.94 15.83
CA ALA A 494 -34.70 -15.16 16.32
C ALA A 494 -35.09 -16.66 16.26
N ALA A 495 -34.67 -17.35 15.20
CA ALA A 495 -34.86 -18.79 15.08
C ALA A 495 -34.11 -19.54 16.18
N GLU A 496 -32.83 -19.24 16.44
CA GLU A 496 -32.04 -19.87 17.51
C GLU A 496 -32.74 -19.69 18.86
N GLU A 497 -33.17 -18.48 19.23
CA GLU A 497 -33.80 -18.22 20.52
C GLU A 497 -35.17 -18.92 20.67
N VAL A 498 -36.01 -18.83 19.66
CA VAL A 498 -37.37 -19.43 19.73
C VAL A 498 -37.34 -20.94 19.77
N ILE A 499 -36.36 -21.56 19.10
CA ILE A 499 -36.28 -23.01 18.96
C ILE A 499 -35.50 -23.68 20.11
N PHE A 500 -34.36 -23.12 20.46
CA PHE A 500 -33.42 -23.73 21.42
C PHE A 500 -33.41 -23.02 22.78
N GLY A 501 -34.00 -21.82 22.87
CA GLY A 501 -33.98 -20.99 24.07
C GLY A 501 -32.78 -20.06 24.16
N ASP A 502 -32.86 -19.06 25.02
CA ASP A 502 -31.85 -18.00 25.17
C ASP A 502 -30.45 -18.54 25.54
N SER A 503 -30.37 -19.65 26.28
CA SER A 503 -29.08 -20.25 26.68
C SER A 503 -28.29 -20.91 25.53
N GLU A 504 -28.94 -21.23 24.44
CA GLU A 504 -28.34 -21.95 23.29
C GLU A 504 -28.05 -21.02 22.09
N ILE A 505 -28.27 -19.72 22.25
CA ILE A 505 -27.93 -18.74 21.24
C ILE A 505 -26.42 -18.76 20.94
N THR A 506 -26.05 -18.74 19.65
CA THR A 506 -24.67 -18.88 19.23
C THR A 506 -24.03 -17.56 18.79
N THR A 507 -22.73 -17.62 18.59
CA THR A 507 -21.94 -16.51 17.99
C THR A 507 -22.13 -16.41 16.47
N GLY A 508 -22.92 -17.29 15.85
CA GLY A 508 -23.16 -17.32 14.40
C GLY A 508 -23.74 -16.01 13.87
N ALA A 509 -24.68 -15.43 14.60
CA ALA A 509 -25.31 -14.17 14.24
C ALA A 509 -24.43 -12.90 14.41
N GLY A 510 -23.12 -13.03 14.69
CA GLY A 510 -22.27 -11.87 14.94
C GLY A 510 -22.17 -10.90 13.75
N GLY A 511 -22.09 -11.43 12.53
CA GLY A 511 -22.10 -10.63 11.29
C GLY A 511 -23.43 -9.92 11.07
N ASP A 512 -24.56 -10.62 11.28
CA ASP A 512 -25.90 -10.09 11.12
C ASP A 512 -26.15 -8.93 12.09
N LEU A 513 -25.72 -9.09 13.34
CA LEU A 513 -25.86 -8.04 14.36
C LEU A 513 -25.06 -6.79 14.02
N GLN A 514 -23.86 -6.94 13.42
CA GLN A 514 -23.07 -5.78 12.94
C GLN A 514 -23.80 -5.07 11.80
N GLN A 515 -24.31 -5.83 10.84
CA GLN A 515 -25.07 -5.28 9.71
C GLN A 515 -26.35 -4.56 10.20
N VAL A 516 -27.12 -5.19 11.06
CA VAL A 516 -28.34 -4.62 11.66
C VAL A 516 -28.05 -3.32 12.39
N THR A 517 -27.04 -3.31 13.26
CA THR A 517 -26.66 -2.11 14.01
C THR A 517 -26.20 -0.99 13.09
N GLY A 518 -25.40 -1.32 12.07
CA GLY A 518 -24.94 -0.36 11.07
C GLY A 518 -26.09 0.25 10.27
N LEU A 519 -27.03 -0.58 9.82
CA LEU A 519 -28.19 -0.13 9.06
C LEU A 519 -29.15 0.73 9.91
N ALA A 520 -29.46 0.31 11.13
CA ALA A 520 -30.28 1.07 12.06
C ALA A 520 -29.63 2.43 12.39
N ARG A 521 -28.29 2.47 12.57
CA ARG A 521 -27.56 3.71 12.79
C ARG A 521 -27.65 4.65 11.58
N GLN A 522 -27.50 4.14 10.36
CA GLN A 522 -27.65 4.94 9.14
C GLN A 522 -29.08 5.50 9.00
N MET A 523 -30.12 4.72 9.36
CA MET A 523 -31.50 5.20 9.37
C MET A 523 -31.66 6.42 10.29
N VAL A 524 -31.00 6.39 11.46
CA VAL A 524 -31.09 7.47 12.44
C VAL A 524 -30.23 8.67 12.05
N THR A 525 -28.96 8.44 11.68
CA THR A 525 -27.96 9.51 11.55
C THR A 525 -27.88 10.12 10.17
N ARG A 526 -28.14 9.34 9.10
CA ARG A 526 -27.99 9.80 7.71
C ARG A 526 -29.30 10.06 7.00
N PHE A 527 -30.28 9.18 7.21
CA PHE A 527 -31.54 9.24 6.44
C PHE A 527 -32.64 9.97 7.17
N GLY A 528 -32.43 10.34 8.45
CA GLY A 528 -33.47 11.02 9.25
C GLY A 528 -34.76 10.21 9.42
N MET A 529 -34.66 8.85 9.44
CA MET A 529 -35.78 7.93 9.49
C MET A 529 -36.09 7.45 10.92
N SER A 530 -35.99 8.34 11.90
CA SER A 530 -36.23 8.05 13.32
C SER A 530 -37.08 9.15 13.98
N ASP A 531 -37.42 8.98 15.25
CA ASP A 531 -38.14 9.97 16.03
C ASP A 531 -37.35 11.25 16.35
N LEU A 532 -36.04 11.28 15.97
CA LEU A 532 -35.22 12.49 16.04
C LEU A 532 -35.59 13.52 14.94
N GLY A 533 -36.41 13.12 13.97
CA GLY A 533 -36.83 13.94 12.85
C GLY A 533 -35.94 13.83 11.63
N PRO A 534 -36.24 14.58 10.55
CA PRO A 534 -35.53 14.51 9.28
C PRO A 534 -34.19 15.30 9.33
N LEU A 535 -33.28 14.85 10.15
CA LEU A 535 -31.96 15.47 10.35
C LEU A 535 -30.86 14.52 9.86
N SER A 536 -29.88 15.05 9.12
CA SER A 536 -28.62 14.38 8.86
C SER A 536 -27.63 14.79 9.94
N LEU A 537 -27.28 13.86 10.81
CA LEU A 537 -26.42 14.07 11.98
C LEU A 537 -24.97 13.62 11.73
N GLU A 538 -24.74 12.82 10.70
CA GLU A 538 -23.41 12.41 10.25
C GLU A 538 -23.25 12.83 8.79
N SER A 539 -22.27 13.71 8.53
CA SER A 539 -21.82 14.00 7.16
C SER A 539 -21.13 12.77 6.55
N GLN A 540 -21.09 12.68 5.22
CA GLN A 540 -20.30 11.68 4.50
C GLN A 540 -18.77 11.92 4.66
N SER A 541 -18.33 12.49 5.78
CA SER A 541 -16.93 12.69 6.04
C SER A 541 -16.27 11.33 6.12
N GLY A 542 -15.48 11.12 5.09
CA GLY A 542 -14.79 9.91 4.75
C GLY A 542 -14.09 9.22 5.88
N GLU A 543 -13.79 7.98 5.62
CA GLU A 543 -12.96 7.09 6.41
C GLU A 543 -11.90 7.84 7.22
N VAL A 544 -11.87 7.54 8.52
CA VAL A 544 -10.90 8.03 9.50
C VAL A 544 -9.49 7.92 8.92
N PHE A 545 -8.94 9.07 8.49
CA PHE A 545 -7.58 9.12 7.99
C PHE A 545 -6.64 9.19 9.19
N LEU A 546 -5.85 8.13 9.36
CA LEU A 546 -4.74 8.09 10.32
C LEU A 546 -3.86 9.35 10.18
N GLY A 547 -4.09 10.36 11.01
CA GLY A 547 -3.24 11.53 11.11
C GLY A 547 -3.91 12.89 11.33
N ARG A 548 -5.21 13.06 11.07
CA ARG A 548 -5.85 14.37 11.26
C ARG A 548 -6.85 14.45 12.42
N ASP A 549 -7.44 13.33 12.79
CA ASP A 549 -8.38 13.30 13.90
C ASP A 549 -8.18 12.04 14.76
N TRP A 550 -7.29 12.11 15.71
CA TRP A 550 -7.31 11.24 16.89
C TRP A 550 -8.49 11.57 17.80
N THR A 551 -9.23 12.61 17.47
CA THR A 551 -10.50 12.98 18.06
C THR A 551 -11.48 13.29 16.92
N SER A 552 -12.12 12.27 16.34
CA SER A 552 -13.37 12.51 15.61
C SER A 552 -14.36 13.03 16.64
N ARG A 553 -14.43 14.35 16.78
CA ARG A 553 -15.52 14.96 17.51
C ARG A 553 -16.78 14.65 16.68
N SER A 554 -17.69 13.90 17.27
CA SER A 554 -19.04 13.81 16.76
C SER A 554 -19.56 15.23 16.52
N GLU A 555 -20.15 15.49 15.37
CA GLU A 555 -20.72 16.80 15.01
C GLU A 555 -21.92 17.17 15.88
N TYR A 556 -22.30 16.29 16.81
CA TYR A 556 -23.45 16.41 17.70
C TYR A 556 -23.04 16.28 19.18
N SER A 557 -23.89 16.82 20.06
CA SER A 557 -23.68 16.81 21.51
C SER A 557 -23.81 15.39 22.11
N GLU A 558 -23.27 15.18 23.30
CA GLU A 558 -23.41 13.92 24.06
C GLU A 558 -24.89 13.56 24.32
N GLU A 559 -25.77 14.55 24.46
CA GLU A 559 -27.21 14.33 24.60
C GLU A 559 -27.77 13.70 23.32
N ILE A 560 -27.41 14.24 22.15
CA ILE A 560 -27.85 13.69 20.86
C ILE A 560 -27.24 12.31 20.65
N ALA A 561 -25.98 12.08 21.01
CA ALA A 561 -25.35 10.77 20.95
C ALA A 561 -26.15 9.71 21.74
N SER A 562 -26.52 10.04 22.97
CA SER A 562 -27.34 9.16 23.82
C SER A 562 -28.71 8.88 23.21
N ARG A 563 -29.33 9.88 22.58
CA ARG A 563 -30.63 9.73 21.89
C ARG A 563 -30.51 8.88 20.63
N ILE A 564 -29.40 9.01 19.86
CA ILE A 564 -29.11 8.14 18.70
C ILE A 564 -29.03 6.70 19.18
N ASP A 565 -28.22 6.40 20.21
CA ASP A 565 -28.08 5.05 20.74
C ASP A 565 -29.42 4.47 21.25
N ALA A 566 -30.25 5.30 21.88
CA ALA A 566 -31.57 4.89 22.31
C ALA A 566 -32.47 4.55 21.11
N GLN A 567 -32.46 5.34 20.04
CA GLN A 567 -33.25 5.10 18.83
C GLN A 567 -32.77 3.84 18.09
N VAL A 568 -31.45 3.66 17.90
CA VAL A 568 -30.90 2.45 17.31
C VAL A 568 -31.35 1.20 18.08
N ARG A 569 -31.23 1.23 19.41
CA ARG A 569 -31.67 0.13 20.27
C ARG A 569 -33.19 -0.13 20.14
N SER A 570 -34.00 0.92 20.09
CA SER A 570 -35.45 0.81 19.93
C SER A 570 -35.83 0.16 18.59
N ILE A 571 -35.22 0.61 17.49
CA ILE A 571 -35.45 0.04 16.14
C ILE A 571 -35.10 -1.45 16.12
N VAL A 572 -33.89 -1.81 16.61
CA VAL A 572 -33.40 -3.19 16.60
C VAL A 572 -34.28 -4.08 17.49
N ALA A 573 -34.64 -3.62 18.71
CA ALA A 573 -35.47 -4.38 19.63
C ALA A 573 -36.88 -4.63 19.07
N HIS A 574 -37.50 -3.62 18.46
CA HIS A 574 -38.82 -3.75 17.83
C HIS A 574 -38.78 -4.76 16.66
N CYS A 575 -37.80 -4.64 15.76
CA CYS A 575 -37.64 -5.57 14.65
C CYS A 575 -37.36 -7.01 15.13
N TYR A 576 -36.60 -7.16 16.23
CA TYR A 576 -36.30 -8.46 16.82
C TYR A 576 -37.52 -9.15 17.41
N GLU A 577 -38.34 -8.39 18.17
CA GLU A 577 -39.59 -8.94 18.75
C GLU A 577 -40.57 -9.39 17.65
N GLU A 578 -40.72 -8.60 16.57
CA GLU A 578 -41.53 -9.00 15.42
C GLU A 578 -40.99 -10.25 14.73
N ALA A 579 -39.67 -10.35 14.54
CA ALA A 579 -39.04 -11.54 13.99
C ALA A 579 -39.27 -12.79 14.86
N CYS A 580 -39.13 -12.67 16.19
CA CYS A 580 -39.45 -13.76 17.12
C CYS A 580 -40.94 -14.15 17.07
N GLN A 581 -41.85 -13.17 16.93
CA GLN A 581 -43.27 -13.42 16.79
C GLN A 581 -43.58 -14.21 15.52
N ILE A 582 -43.02 -13.81 14.37
CA ILE A 582 -43.21 -14.53 13.10
C ILE A 582 -42.67 -15.96 13.21
N MET A 583 -41.52 -16.16 13.84
CA MET A 583 -40.94 -17.49 14.06
C MET A 583 -41.82 -18.39 14.93
N ARG A 584 -42.41 -17.84 16.03
CA ARG A 584 -43.33 -18.61 16.91
C ARG A 584 -44.63 -19.01 16.18
N GLN A 585 -45.16 -18.12 15.36
CA GLN A 585 -46.42 -18.35 14.60
C GLN A 585 -46.25 -19.41 13.50
N ASN A 586 -45.03 -19.52 12.93
CA ASN A 586 -44.76 -20.38 11.78
C ASN A 586 -43.85 -21.58 12.12
N ARG A 587 -43.86 -22.02 13.37
CA ARG A 587 -42.98 -23.09 13.88
C ARG A 587 -43.05 -24.38 13.05
N GLU A 588 -44.21 -24.80 12.62
CA GLU A 588 -44.43 -26.04 11.90
C GLU A 588 -43.73 -26.05 10.53
N VAL A 589 -43.87 -24.97 9.74
CA VAL A 589 -43.23 -24.84 8.46
C VAL A 589 -41.69 -24.67 8.61
N VAL A 590 -41.24 -24.01 9.68
CA VAL A 590 -39.78 -23.91 9.99
C VAL A 590 -39.19 -25.30 10.20
N ASP A 591 -39.80 -26.12 11.03
CA ASP A 591 -39.35 -27.51 11.32
C ASP A 591 -39.34 -28.36 10.03
N ARG A 592 -40.36 -28.23 9.18
CA ARG A 592 -40.45 -28.93 7.89
C ARG A 592 -39.34 -28.51 6.92
N LEU A 593 -39.07 -27.20 6.80
CA LEU A 593 -38.03 -26.67 5.93
C LEU A 593 -36.63 -27.04 6.42
N VAL A 594 -36.39 -27.09 7.73
CA VAL A 594 -35.12 -27.51 8.32
C VAL A 594 -34.83 -28.96 7.99
N ASP A 595 -35.80 -29.87 8.15
CA ASP A 595 -35.60 -31.28 7.82
C ASP A 595 -35.29 -31.45 6.31
N LEU A 596 -36.00 -30.74 5.42
CA LEU A 596 -35.75 -30.74 4.00
C LEU A 596 -34.34 -30.17 3.66
N LEU A 597 -33.93 -29.06 4.34
CA LEU A 597 -32.63 -28.45 4.11
C LEU A 597 -31.47 -29.35 4.57
N ILE A 598 -31.66 -30.11 5.65
CA ILE A 598 -30.67 -31.07 6.10
C ILE A 598 -30.52 -32.22 5.08
N GLU A 599 -31.62 -32.66 4.47
CA GLU A 599 -31.65 -33.70 3.45
C GLU A 599 -31.05 -33.27 2.10
N LYS A 600 -31.50 -32.13 1.58
CA LYS A 600 -31.11 -31.61 0.23
C LYS A 600 -29.85 -30.75 0.24
N GLU A 601 -29.42 -30.24 1.39
CA GLU A 601 -28.34 -29.28 1.63
C GLU A 601 -28.56 -27.91 0.95
N THR A 602 -29.48 -27.82 -0.01
CA THR A 602 -29.86 -26.57 -0.68
C THR A 602 -31.33 -26.61 -1.07
N ILE A 603 -32.06 -25.54 -0.80
CA ILE A 603 -33.46 -25.34 -1.24
C ILE A 603 -33.48 -24.11 -2.12
N ASP A 604 -34.08 -24.22 -3.33
CA ASP A 604 -34.31 -23.09 -4.23
C ASP A 604 -35.40 -22.18 -3.69
N GLY A 605 -35.31 -20.88 -3.97
CA GLY A 605 -36.26 -19.90 -3.44
C GLY A 605 -37.70 -20.09 -3.86
N GLU A 606 -37.93 -20.68 -5.05
CA GLU A 606 -39.27 -20.97 -5.51
C GLU A 606 -39.88 -22.15 -4.75
N GLU A 607 -39.12 -23.27 -4.60
CA GLU A 607 -39.50 -24.40 -3.75
C GLU A 607 -39.74 -23.95 -2.30
N PHE A 608 -38.88 -23.09 -1.77
CA PHE A 608 -39.02 -22.53 -0.43
C PHE A 608 -40.36 -21.80 -0.26
N ARG A 609 -40.69 -20.89 -1.19
CA ARG A 609 -41.95 -20.14 -1.17
C ARG A 609 -43.19 -21.04 -1.29
N GLN A 610 -43.12 -22.04 -2.18
CA GLN A 610 -44.24 -22.99 -2.36
C GLN A 610 -44.54 -23.73 -1.06
N ILE A 611 -43.51 -24.21 -0.36
CA ILE A 611 -43.68 -24.90 0.92
C ILE A 611 -44.24 -23.95 1.99
N VAL A 612 -43.74 -22.68 2.06
CA VAL A 612 -44.26 -21.70 3.01
C VAL A 612 -45.74 -21.42 2.72
N ALA A 613 -46.12 -21.31 1.44
CA ALA A 613 -47.50 -21.02 1.03
C ALA A 613 -48.50 -22.16 1.38
N GLU A 614 -48.02 -23.39 1.60
CA GLU A 614 -48.88 -24.49 2.09
C GLU A 614 -49.35 -24.29 3.54
N TYR A 615 -48.60 -23.52 4.34
CA TYR A 615 -48.82 -23.37 5.77
C TYR A 615 -49.34 -21.98 6.17
N THR A 616 -48.99 -20.95 5.39
CA THR A 616 -49.32 -19.56 5.73
C THR A 616 -49.48 -18.71 4.47
N GLU A 617 -50.23 -17.63 4.60
CA GLU A 617 -50.44 -16.68 3.51
C GLU A 617 -49.13 -15.91 3.23
N VAL A 618 -48.60 -16.06 2.04
CA VAL A 618 -47.36 -15.38 1.61
C VAL A 618 -47.73 -14.07 0.94
N PRO A 619 -47.20 -12.92 1.39
CA PRO A 619 -47.45 -11.63 0.75
C PRO A 619 -47.09 -11.65 -0.72
N GLU A 620 -47.93 -11.04 -1.58
CA GLU A 620 -47.54 -10.80 -2.98
C GLU A 620 -46.32 -9.89 -3.01
N LYS A 621 -45.22 -10.43 -3.49
CA LYS A 621 -44.02 -9.67 -3.83
C LYS A 621 -43.96 -9.59 -5.34
N GLU A 622 -43.49 -8.50 -5.91
CA GLU A 622 -43.19 -8.45 -7.33
C GLU A 622 -42.27 -9.61 -7.69
N GLN A 623 -42.88 -10.64 -8.32
CA GLN A 623 -42.18 -11.87 -8.66
C GLN A 623 -41.46 -11.71 -9.99
N PHE A 624 -40.22 -12.02 -9.98
CA PHE A 624 -39.53 -12.40 -11.22
C PHE A 624 -40.06 -13.77 -11.66
N VAL A 625 -40.96 -13.78 -12.63
CA VAL A 625 -41.31 -15.00 -13.38
C VAL A 625 -40.27 -15.12 -14.48
N PRO A 626 -39.35 -16.11 -14.47
CA PRO A 626 -38.54 -16.39 -15.64
C PRO A 626 -39.50 -16.82 -16.74
N THR A 627 -39.75 -15.95 -17.72
CA THR A 627 -40.36 -16.36 -18.97
C THR A 627 -39.41 -17.37 -19.61
N LEU A 628 -39.89 -18.62 -19.69
CA LEU A 628 -39.25 -19.76 -20.37
C LEU A 628 -38.96 -19.45 -21.81
#